data_09edb90a9971da4d4f4a3d6224e28d25
#
_entry.id   09edb90a9971da4d4f4a3d6224e28d25
#
_cell.length_a   1.000
_cell.length_b   1.000
_cell.length_c   1.000
_cell.angle_alpha   90.00
_cell.angle_beta   90.00
_cell.angle_gamma   90.00
#
_symmetry.space_group_name_H-M   'P 1'
#
loop_
_entity.id
_entity.type
_entity.pdbx_description
1 polymer ?
#
loop_
_entity_poly.entity_id
_entity_poly.type
_entity_poly.pdbx_seq_one_letter_code
_entity_poly.pdbx_strand_id
1 'polypeptide(L)'
;MSSSAALITGGATRLGRYFAEALAAKGYDIALHVNSSRGEAEDVAKTIRAKGQRCEILPCNFLSDSLEELVTAAKQHFPNLNVLLNSASAYEPAPISGTDMAMLETQFRVNMFTPLLLTRYFADAVDRGQVINIIDNKVAYHQYPYAAYLLSKKSLSDMTRMAALEFAPRLRINGIAPGVVLPASQRTSDYIQWRIEGIPVKHQGDPAHLVQALHYLLDNEFVAGQILFVDGGESINLEGQHSENYPG
;
A
#
# COMPACT_ATOMS: atom_id res chain seq x y z
N MET A 1 -11.55 -26.34 -5.68
CA MET A 1 -11.08 -25.56 -4.50
C MET A 1 -11.59 -24.15 -4.69
N SER A 2 -12.22 -23.51 -3.70
CA SER A 2 -12.61 -22.12 -3.82
C SER A 2 -11.32 -21.27 -3.92
N SER A 3 -11.26 -20.35 -4.90
CA SER A 3 -10.13 -19.43 -5.06
C SER A 3 -9.98 -18.56 -3.80
N SER A 4 -8.77 -18.29 -3.34
CA SER A 4 -8.52 -17.28 -2.29
C SER A 4 -9.00 -15.89 -2.75
N ALA A 5 -9.28 -14.99 -1.82
CA ALA A 5 -9.69 -13.63 -2.18
C ALA A 5 -8.91 -12.57 -1.41
N ALA A 6 -8.76 -11.40 -2.03
CA ALA A 6 -8.04 -10.27 -1.47
C ALA A 6 -8.91 -8.99 -1.46
N LEU A 7 -8.91 -8.27 -0.34
CA LEU A 7 -9.38 -6.90 -0.25
C LEU A 7 -8.20 -5.96 -0.49
N ILE A 8 -8.32 -5.09 -1.50
CA ILE A 8 -7.25 -4.17 -1.89
C ILE A 8 -7.75 -2.74 -1.77
N THR A 9 -7.17 -1.95 -0.88
CA THR A 9 -7.52 -0.54 -0.76
C THR A 9 -6.81 0.32 -1.80
N GLY A 10 -7.53 1.27 -2.42
CA GLY A 10 -6.98 2.09 -3.50
C GLY A 10 -6.57 1.28 -4.73
N GLY A 11 -7.30 0.19 -5.01
CA GLY A 11 -6.93 -0.79 -6.03
C GLY A 11 -7.17 -0.37 -7.48
N ALA A 12 -7.79 0.79 -7.73
CA ALA A 12 -8.15 1.21 -9.09
C ALA A 12 -7.01 1.91 -9.84
N THR A 13 -6.02 2.46 -9.14
CA THR A 13 -5.01 3.34 -9.73
C THR A 13 -3.61 3.00 -9.24
N ARG A 14 -2.61 3.49 -9.97
CA ARG A 14 -1.19 3.43 -9.57
C ARG A 14 -0.78 2.01 -9.10
N LEU A 15 -0.03 1.90 -7.98
CA LEU A 15 0.46 0.62 -7.46
C LEU A 15 -0.68 -0.35 -7.10
N GLY A 16 -1.80 0.16 -6.55
CA GLY A 16 -2.95 -0.65 -6.20
C GLY A 16 -3.50 -1.46 -7.38
N ARG A 17 -3.55 -0.84 -8.57
CA ARG A 17 -3.95 -1.52 -9.81
C ARG A 17 -3.01 -2.67 -10.15
N TYR A 18 -1.70 -2.45 -10.12
CA TYR A 18 -0.71 -3.50 -10.42
C TYR A 18 -0.84 -4.68 -9.46
N PHE A 19 -1.03 -4.41 -8.17
CA PHE A 19 -1.25 -5.45 -7.17
C PHE A 19 -2.56 -6.21 -7.40
N ALA A 20 -3.66 -5.52 -7.73
CA ALA A 20 -4.94 -6.15 -8.02
C ALA A 20 -4.85 -7.09 -9.22
N GLU A 21 -4.25 -6.63 -10.32
CA GLU A 21 -4.07 -7.41 -11.53
C GLU A 21 -3.10 -8.59 -11.33
N ALA A 22 -2.07 -8.43 -10.48
CA ALA A 22 -1.12 -9.48 -10.15
C ALA A 22 -1.73 -10.56 -9.26
N LEU A 23 -2.51 -10.18 -8.24
CA LEU A 23 -3.22 -11.14 -7.39
C LEU A 23 -4.28 -11.90 -8.19
N ALA A 24 -5.01 -11.24 -9.10
CA ALA A 24 -5.92 -11.92 -10.00
C ALA A 24 -5.19 -12.93 -10.90
N ALA A 25 -4.02 -12.58 -11.45
CA ALA A 25 -3.20 -13.51 -12.23
C ALA A 25 -2.68 -14.71 -11.41
N LYS A 26 -2.53 -14.54 -10.08
CA LYS A 26 -2.18 -15.61 -9.13
C LYS A 26 -3.40 -16.44 -8.71
N GLY A 27 -4.60 -16.12 -9.18
CA GLY A 27 -5.83 -16.89 -8.93
C GLY A 27 -6.68 -16.36 -7.77
N TYR A 28 -6.45 -15.15 -7.28
CA TYR A 28 -7.28 -14.53 -6.26
C TYR A 28 -8.50 -13.83 -6.85
N ASP A 29 -9.65 -14.01 -6.23
CA ASP A 29 -10.79 -13.11 -6.40
C ASP A 29 -10.50 -11.76 -5.72
N ILE A 30 -11.04 -10.66 -6.22
CA ILE A 30 -10.66 -9.31 -5.78
C ILE A 30 -11.87 -8.52 -5.27
N ALA A 31 -11.83 -8.10 -4.01
CA ALA A 31 -12.61 -7.00 -3.47
C ALA A 31 -11.83 -5.70 -3.70
N LEU A 32 -12.25 -4.90 -4.67
CA LEU A 32 -11.53 -3.73 -5.15
C LEU A 32 -12.09 -2.47 -4.49
N HIS A 33 -11.43 -1.98 -3.44
CA HIS A 33 -11.86 -0.73 -2.80
C HIS A 33 -11.42 0.49 -3.60
N VAL A 34 -12.35 1.45 -3.73
CA VAL A 34 -12.14 2.77 -4.34
C VAL A 34 -12.81 3.86 -3.51
N ASN A 35 -12.27 5.08 -3.56
CA ASN A 35 -12.96 6.27 -3.06
C ASN A 35 -13.76 6.93 -4.20
N SER A 36 -13.07 7.55 -5.16
CA SER A 36 -13.67 8.36 -6.24
C SER A 36 -13.40 7.84 -7.65
N SER A 37 -12.39 7.00 -7.85
CA SER A 37 -11.90 6.51 -9.15
C SER A 37 -12.77 5.37 -9.71
N ARG A 38 -14.08 5.62 -9.89
CA ARG A 38 -15.02 4.57 -10.33
C ARG A 38 -14.76 4.10 -11.77
N GLY A 39 -14.43 5.02 -12.68
CA GLY A 39 -14.14 4.67 -14.08
C GLY A 39 -12.92 3.75 -14.18
N GLU A 40 -11.83 4.12 -13.53
CA GLU A 40 -10.63 3.30 -13.48
C GLU A 40 -10.88 1.95 -12.77
N ALA A 41 -11.75 1.92 -11.78
CA ALA A 41 -12.13 0.68 -11.10
C ALA A 41 -12.86 -0.30 -12.03
N GLU A 42 -13.75 0.18 -12.88
CA GLU A 42 -14.43 -0.66 -13.87
C GLU A 42 -13.43 -1.23 -14.90
N ASP A 43 -12.45 -0.44 -15.34
CA ASP A 43 -11.40 -0.92 -16.25
C ASP A 43 -10.56 -2.03 -15.60
N VAL A 44 -10.17 -1.86 -14.34
CA VAL A 44 -9.45 -2.87 -13.56
C VAL A 44 -10.30 -4.12 -13.37
N ALA A 45 -11.57 -3.95 -12.98
CA ALA A 45 -12.49 -5.06 -12.77
C ALA A 45 -12.72 -5.86 -14.06
N LYS A 46 -12.84 -5.18 -15.21
CA LYS A 46 -12.93 -5.82 -16.53
C LYS A 46 -11.67 -6.65 -16.82
N THR A 47 -10.49 -6.08 -16.55
CA THR A 47 -9.21 -6.78 -16.74
C THR A 47 -9.11 -8.03 -15.87
N ILE A 48 -9.53 -7.94 -14.60
CA ILE A 48 -9.53 -9.06 -13.65
C ILE A 48 -10.51 -10.16 -14.09
N ARG A 49 -11.73 -9.77 -14.46
CA ARG A 49 -12.76 -10.71 -14.92
C ARG A 49 -12.35 -11.43 -16.21
N ALA A 50 -11.62 -10.73 -17.11
CA ALA A 50 -11.07 -11.35 -18.32
C ALA A 50 -10.00 -12.42 -18.03
N LYS A 51 -9.38 -12.40 -16.84
CA LYS A 51 -8.46 -13.43 -16.34
C LYS A 51 -9.18 -14.61 -15.66
N GLY A 52 -10.52 -14.59 -15.62
CA GLY A 52 -11.34 -15.63 -15.02
C GLY A 52 -11.58 -15.51 -13.51
N GLN A 53 -11.17 -14.40 -12.89
CA GLN A 53 -11.39 -14.15 -11.46
C GLN A 53 -12.62 -13.25 -11.25
N ARG A 54 -13.26 -13.38 -10.09
CA ARG A 54 -14.32 -12.48 -9.67
C ARG A 54 -13.71 -11.16 -9.20
N CYS A 55 -14.40 -10.05 -9.49
CA CYS A 55 -14.01 -8.73 -8.98
C CYS A 55 -15.27 -7.94 -8.60
N GLU A 56 -15.32 -7.52 -7.34
CA GLU A 56 -16.38 -6.64 -6.82
C GLU A 56 -15.78 -5.29 -6.44
N ILE A 57 -16.39 -4.21 -6.94
CA ILE A 57 -15.97 -2.85 -6.63
C ILE A 57 -16.70 -2.40 -5.37
N LEU A 58 -15.95 -2.04 -4.34
CA LEU A 58 -16.45 -1.62 -3.04
C LEU A 58 -16.09 -0.14 -2.80
N PRO A 59 -17.02 0.80 -3.06
CA PRO A 59 -16.80 2.21 -2.75
C PRO A 59 -16.80 2.45 -1.24
N CYS A 60 -15.83 3.22 -0.76
CA CYS A 60 -15.76 3.65 0.63
C CYS A 60 -14.90 4.91 0.75
N ASN A 61 -15.43 5.95 1.37
CA ASN A 61 -14.65 7.14 1.71
C ASN A 61 -14.10 7.00 3.13
N PHE A 62 -12.82 6.82 3.28
CA PHE A 62 -12.16 6.64 4.59
C PHE A 62 -12.32 7.79 5.56
N LEU A 63 -12.76 8.95 5.11
CA LEU A 63 -13.00 10.11 5.96
C LEU A 63 -14.41 10.13 6.58
N SER A 64 -15.37 9.42 5.96
CA SER A 64 -16.78 9.49 6.37
C SER A 64 -17.47 8.14 6.58
N ASP A 65 -17.03 7.09 5.86
CA ASP A 65 -17.76 5.84 5.80
C ASP A 65 -17.25 4.81 6.81
N SER A 66 -18.06 3.77 7.07
CA SER A 66 -17.72 2.68 7.98
C SER A 66 -16.68 1.73 7.37
N LEU A 67 -15.52 1.63 7.99
CA LEU A 67 -14.47 0.69 7.60
C LEU A 67 -14.85 -0.76 7.93
N GLU A 68 -15.67 -0.98 8.96
CA GLU A 68 -16.19 -2.29 9.34
C GLU A 68 -17.13 -2.83 8.25
N GLU A 69 -18.01 -1.97 7.73
CA GLU A 69 -18.91 -2.33 6.63
C GLU A 69 -18.14 -2.70 5.35
N LEU A 70 -17.02 -2.02 5.05
CA LEU A 70 -16.17 -2.36 3.92
C LEU A 70 -15.63 -3.80 4.04
N VAL A 71 -15.11 -4.19 5.21
CA VAL A 71 -14.59 -5.54 5.43
C VAL A 71 -15.71 -6.57 5.41
N THR A 72 -16.86 -6.23 6.04
CA THR A 72 -18.06 -7.09 6.05
C THR A 72 -18.56 -7.34 4.63
N ALA A 73 -18.68 -6.30 3.79
CA ALA A 73 -19.07 -6.44 2.40
C ALA A 73 -18.09 -7.29 1.60
N ALA A 74 -16.78 -7.08 1.78
CA ALA A 74 -15.75 -7.90 1.14
C ALA A 74 -15.90 -9.39 1.53
N LYS A 75 -16.15 -9.67 2.80
CA LYS A 75 -16.33 -11.04 3.31
C LYS A 75 -17.63 -11.67 2.81
N GLN A 76 -18.71 -10.90 2.66
CA GLN A 76 -19.98 -11.38 2.10
C GLN A 76 -19.85 -11.76 0.63
N HIS A 77 -19.17 -10.94 -0.18
CA HIS A 77 -18.90 -11.27 -1.59
C HIS A 77 -17.91 -12.42 -1.75
N PHE A 78 -16.94 -12.51 -0.84
CA PHE A 78 -15.85 -13.50 -0.87
C PHE A 78 -15.69 -14.19 0.49
N PRO A 79 -16.47 -15.26 0.78
CA PRO A 79 -16.36 -16.00 2.04
C PRO A 79 -14.96 -16.58 2.32
N ASN A 80 -14.15 -16.76 1.28
CA ASN A 80 -12.76 -17.21 1.29
C ASN A 80 -11.73 -16.05 1.35
N LEU A 81 -12.18 -14.82 1.70
CA LEU A 81 -11.31 -13.66 1.92
C LEU A 81 -10.22 -14.01 2.94
N ASN A 82 -8.95 -13.88 2.54
CA ASN A 82 -7.78 -14.23 3.37
C ASN A 82 -6.56 -13.29 3.16
N VAL A 83 -6.68 -12.27 2.30
CA VAL A 83 -5.64 -11.24 2.13
C VAL A 83 -6.25 -9.85 2.25
N LEU A 84 -5.60 -8.98 3.02
CA LEU A 84 -5.84 -7.53 3.03
C LEU A 84 -4.58 -6.81 2.54
N LEU A 85 -4.70 -6.03 1.48
CA LEU A 85 -3.64 -5.18 0.97
C LEU A 85 -3.99 -3.71 1.17
N ASN A 86 -3.34 -3.04 2.11
CA ASN A 86 -3.49 -1.61 2.38
C ASN A 86 -2.60 -0.80 1.44
N SER A 87 -3.14 -0.38 0.28
CA SER A 87 -2.42 0.39 -0.75
C SER A 87 -2.94 1.83 -0.93
N ALA A 88 -4.11 2.17 -0.41
CA ALA A 88 -4.60 3.54 -0.43
C ALA A 88 -3.66 4.48 0.35
N SER A 89 -3.44 5.68 -0.17
CA SER A 89 -2.54 6.66 0.45
C SER A 89 -2.98 8.08 0.13
N ALA A 90 -2.94 8.94 1.13
CA ALA A 90 -2.92 10.39 0.97
C ALA A 90 -1.46 10.85 0.95
N TYR A 91 -1.13 11.78 0.04
CA TYR A 91 0.24 12.27 -0.15
C TYR A 91 0.20 13.76 -0.48
N GLU A 92 0.45 14.58 0.50
CA GLU A 92 0.41 16.03 0.38
C GLU A 92 1.69 16.64 0.96
N PRO A 93 2.36 17.54 0.20
CA PRO A 93 3.60 18.15 0.65
C PRO A 93 3.32 19.30 1.63
N ALA A 94 3.92 19.26 2.80
CA ALA A 94 4.06 20.42 3.69
C ALA A 94 5.23 20.20 4.66
N PRO A 95 6.03 21.23 4.95
CA PRO A 95 6.97 21.21 6.07
C PRO A 95 6.21 21.27 7.41
N ILE A 96 6.88 21.00 8.52
CA ILE A 96 6.28 21.10 9.87
C ILE A 96 5.65 22.50 10.08
N SER A 97 6.34 23.55 9.66
CA SER A 97 5.86 24.94 9.80
C SER A 97 4.62 25.27 8.94
N GLY A 98 4.31 24.46 7.93
CA GLY A 98 3.15 24.63 7.05
C GLY A 98 2.08 23.53 7.25
N THR A 99 2.26 22.66 8.23
CA THR A 99 1.32 21.57 8.51
C THR A 99 0.28 22.04 9.52
N ASP A 100 -1.00 21.97 9.16
CA ASP A 100 -2.12 22.22 10.05
C ASP A 100 -2.81 20.94 10.52
N MET A 101 -3.81 21.07 11.41
CA MET A 101 -4.53 19.94 11.98
C MET A 101 -5.32 19.16 10.90
N ALA A 102 -5.95 19.85 9.96
CA ALA A 102 -6.74 19.21 8.90
C ALA A 102 -5.88 18.30 8.01
N MET A 103 -4.68 18.76 7.67
CA MET A 103 -3.69 17.97 6.94
C MET A 103 -3.22 16.76 7.76
N LEU A 104 -2.90 16.95 9.04
CA LEU A 104 -2.53 15.85 9.95
C LEU A 104 -3.64 14.80 10.02
N GLU A 105 -4.87 15.24 10.27
CA GLU A 105 -6.03 14.33 10.33
C GLU A 105 -6.21 13.54 9.04
N THR A 106 -6.13 14.19 7.89
CA THR A 106 -6.27 13.53 6.59
C THR A 106 -5.16 12.51 6.35
N GLN A 107 -3.89 12.92 6.54
CA GLN A 107 -2.74 12.05 6.30
C GLN A 107 -2.74 10.84 7.25
N PHE A 108 -2.97 11.07 8.55
CA PHE A 108 -3.02 9.98 9.52
C PHE A 108 -4.26 9.12 9.35
N ARG A 109 -5.42 9.71 9.05
CA ARG A 109 -6.65 8.95 8.81
C ARG A 109 -6.45 7.93 7.69
N VAL A 110 -5.98 8.37 6.53
CA VAL A 110 -5.84 7.51 5.36
C VAL A 110 -4.66 6.55 5.49
N ASN A 111 -3.49 7.04 5.95
CA ASN A 111 -2.25 6.27 5.87
C ASN A 111 -1.97 5.39 7.10
N MET A 112 -2.62 5.66 8.25
CA MET A 112 -2.33 4.95 9.51
C MET A 112 -3.59 4.43 10.21
N PHE A 113 -4.57 5.29 10.52
CA PHE A 113 -5.76 4.85 11.26
C PHE A 113 -6.60 3.86 10.46
N THR A 114 -6.80 4.12 9.17
CA THR A 114 -7.54 3.21 8.29
C THR A 114 -6.87 1.85 8.17
N PRO A 115 -5.57 1.72 7.82
CA PRO A 115 -4.89 0.42 7.82
C PRO A 115 -4.96 -0.32 9.17
N LEU A 116 -4.83 0.40 10.30
CA LEU A 116 -4.96 -0.19 11.63
C LEU A 116 -6.35 -0.78 11.84
N LEU A 117 -7.40 0.02 11.61
CA LEU A 117 -8.79 -0.40 11.82
C LEU A 117 -9.20 -1.51 10.84
N LEU A 118 -8.81 -1.40 9.56
CA LEU A 118 -9.06 -2.47 8.58
C LEU A 118 -8.35 -3.76 8.98
N THR A 119 -7.12 -3.69 9.51
CA THR A 119 -6.41 -4.87 10.02
C THR A 119 -7.16 -5.51 11.19
N ARG A 120 -7.68 -4.71 12.12
CA ARG A 120 -8.51 -5.19 13.23
C ARG A 120 -9.78 -5.88 12.72
N TYR A 121 -10.59 -5.19 11.92
CA TYR A 121 -11.85 -5.76 11.39
C TYR A 121 -11.60 -6.99 10.50
N PHE A 122 -10.52 -7.00 9.75
CA PHE A 122 -10.11 -8.16 8.96
C PHE A 122 -9.75 -9.34 9.87
N ALA A 123 -9.04 -9.10 10.98
CA ALA A 123 -8.71 -10.13 11.97
C ALA A 123 -9.97 -10.73 12.62
N ASP A 124 -11.01 -9.91 12.82
CA ASP A 124 -12.30 -10.39 13.35
C ASP A 124 -13.10 -11.20 12.31
N ALA A 125 -12.91 -10.91 11.01
CA ALA A 125 -13.68 -11.51 9.92
C ALA A 125 -13.08 -12.82 9.37
N VAL A 126 -11.79 -13.13 9.63
CA VAL A 126 -11.12 -14.28 9.06
C VAL A 126 -10.42 -15.14 10.11
N ASP A 127 -10.44 -16.46 9.93
CA ASP A 127 -9.75 -17.38 10.84
C ASP A 127 -8.23 -17.34 10.64
N ARG A 128 -7.78 -17.26 9.38
CA ARG A 128 -6.38 -17.17 8.98
C ARG A 128 -6.23 -16.25 7.77
N GLY A 129 -5.13 -15.53 7.70
CA GLY A 129 -4.89 -14.64 6.57
C GLY A 129 -3.58 -13.88 6.62
N GLN A 130 -3.48 -12.91 5.74
CA GLN A 130 -2.30 -12.07 5.61
C GLN A 130 -2.70 -10.61 5.39
N VAL A 131 -1.94 -9.72 6.00
CA VAL A 131 -2.05 -8.27 5.77
C VAL A 131 -0.73 -7.75 5.21
N ILE A 132 -0.81 -7.02 4.11
CA ILE A 132 0.33 -6.34 3.51
C ILE A 132 0.06 -4.83 3.51
N ASN A 133 0.95 -4.07 4.15
CA ASN A 133 0.87 -2.62 4.19
C ASN A 133 1.85 -2.01 3.19
N ILE A 134 1.37 -1.13 2.29
CA ILE A 134 2.24 -0.37 1.41
C ILE A 134 2.71 0.87 2.16
N ILE A 135 3.99 0.88 2.49
CA ILE A 135 4.66 1.91 3.28
C ILE A 135 5.30 2.94 2.33
N ASP A 136 6.52 3.30 2.54
CA ASP A 136 7.37 4.14 1.68
C ASP A 136 8.82 3.98 2.15
N ASN A 137 9.80 3.96 1.26
CA ASN A 137 11.20 3.82 1.67
C ASN A 137 11.71 5.02 2.49
N LYS A 138 11.04 6.16 2.37
CA LYS A 138 11.35 7.37 3.16
C LYS A 138 11.16 7.20 4.67
N VAL A 139 10.53 6.11 5.13
CA VAL A 139 10.50 5.82 6.59
C VAL A 139 11.89 5.61 7.17
N ALA A 140 12.89 5.26 6.34
CA ALA A 140 14.30 5.19 6.74
C ALA A 140 14.95 6.56 6.94
N TYR A 141 14.35 7.65 6.44
CA TYR A 141 14.92 9.00 6.46
C TYR A 141 14.21 9.96 7.40
N HIS A 142 14.81 11.15 7.57
CA HIS A 142 14.20 12.30 8.21
C HIS A 142 14.14 13.44 7.19
N GLN A 143 13.00 13.63 6.56
CA GLN A 143 12.72 14.69 5.60
C GLN A 143 11.57 15.55 6.11
N TYR A 144 11.68 16.86 6.00
CA TYR A 144 10.63 17.78 6.47
C TYR A 144 9.60 18.22 5.43
N PRO A 145 9.86 18.17 4.07
CA PRO A 145 8.90 18.69 3.09
C PRO A 145 7.57 17.94 3.00
N TYR A 146 7.49 16.77 3.65
CA TYR A 146 6.29 15.91 3.70
C TYR A 146 6.04 15.43 5.13
N ALA A 147 6.07 16.33 6.09
CA ALA A 147 6.11 15.99 7.51
C ALA A 147 4.94 15.09 7.95
N ALA A 148 3.69 15.51 7.71
CA ALA A 148 2.51 14.76 8.11
C ALA A 148 2.44 13.38 7.42
N TYR A 149 2.71 13.33 6.10
CA TYR A 149 2.77 12.09 5.35
C TYR A 149 3.80 11.13 5.92
N LEU A 150 5.03 11.61 6.08
CA LEU A 150 6.14 10.77 6.52
C LEU A 150 5.91 10.25 7.95
N LEU A 151 5.43 11.08 8.86
CA LEU A 151 5.06 10.66 10.21
C LEU A 151 3.97 9.57 10.18
N SER A 152 2.94 9.72 9.34
CA SER A 152 1.90 8.70 9.18
C SER A 152 2.45 7.37 8.66
N LYS A 153 3.38 7.39 7.69
CA LYS A 153 4.02 6.18 7.14
C LYS A 153 5.00 5.54 8.12
N LYS A 154 5.73 6.32 8.92
CA LYS A 154 6.56 5.80 10.02
C LYS A 154 5.69 5.09 11.07
N SER A 155 4.58 5.70 11.46
CA SER A 155 3.61 5.09 12.37
C SER A 155 3.00 3.81 11.78
N LEU A 156 2.69 3.77 10.48
CA LEU A 156 2.22 2.55 9.80
C LEU A 156 3.28 1.44 9.83
N SER A 157 4.56 1.79 9.66
CA SER A 157 5.67 0.82 9.75
C SER A 157 5.73 0.16 11.13
N ASP A 158 5.62 0.95 12.20
CA ASP A 158 5.65 0.43 13.56
C ASP A 158 4.36 -0.34 13.91
N MET A 159 3.20 0.15 13.50
CA MET A 159 1.93 -0.56 13.62
C MET A 159 1.98 -1.93 12.92
N THR A 160 2.62 -2.03 11.76
CA THR A 160 2.79 -3.31 11.05
C THR A 160 3.50 -4.36 11.91
N ARG A 161 4.55 -3.97 12.62
CA ARG A 161 5.30 -4.86 13.52
C ARG A 161 4.51 -5.23 14.77
N MET A 162 3.82 -4.26 15.38
CA MET A 162 2.97 -4.48 16.55
C MET A 162 1.83 -5.45 16.21
N ALA A 163 1.13 -5.22 15.11
CA ALA A 163 0.03 -6.07 14.67
C ALA A 163 0.50 -7.49 14.30
N ALA A 164 1.71 -7.64 13.75
CA ALA A 164 2.28 -8.97 13.47
C ALA A 164 2.49 -9.78 14.76
N LEU A 165 2.85 -9.14 15.85
CA LEU A 165 3.00 -9.81 17.16
C LEU A 165 1.64 -10.16 17.77
N GLU A 166 0.68 -9.23 17.71
CA GLU A 166 -0.64 -9.39 18.33
C GLU A 166 -1.47 -10.49 17.66
N PHE A 167 -1.50 -10.51 16.32
CA PHE A 167 -2.39 -11.39 15.57
C PHE A 167 -1.77 -12.74 15.19
N ALA A 168 -0.47 -12.97 15.45
CA ALA A 168 0.14 -14.28 15.26
C ALA A 168 -0.50 -15.34 16.21
N PRO A 169 -0.62 -16.61 15.80
CA PRO A 169 -0.23 -17.18 14.51
C PRO A 169 -1.34 -17.13 13.43
N ARG A 170 -2.48 -16.49 13.73
CA ARG A 170 -3.63 -16.45 12.81
C ARG A 170 -3.36 -15.59 11.58
N LEU A 171 -2.76 -14.40 11.77
CA LEU A 171 -2.41 -13.50 10.69
C LEU A 171 -0.92 -13.29 10.61
N ARG A 172 -0.38 -13.29 9.39
CA ARG A 172 0.94 -12.74 9.10
C ARG A 172 0.78 -11.33 8.56
N ILE A 173 1.48 -10.38 9.16
CA ILE A 173 1.38 -8.97 8.78
C ILE A 173 2.77 -8.47 8.43
N ASN A 174 2.92 -7.92 7.22
CA ASN A 174 4.18 -7.42 6.68
C ASN A 174 3.96 -6.11 5.93
N GLY A 175 5.04 -5.43 5.58
CA GLY A 175 5.03 -4.23 4.80
C GLY A 175 5.94 -4.29 3.58
N ILE A 176 5.60 -3.54 2.55
CA ILE A 176 6.47 -3.25 1.42
C ILE A 176 6.74 -1.75 1.44
N ALA A 177 8.01 -1.37 1.35
CA ALA A 177 8.47 0.02 1.32
C ALA A 177 9.06 0.33 -0.08
N PRO A 178 8.23 0.86 -1.01
CA PRO A 178 8.67 1.19 -2.36
C PRO A 178 9.64 2.37 -2.38
N GLY A 179 10.62 2.32 -3.28
CA GLY A 179 11.41 3.47 -3.72
C GLY A 179 10.76 4.20 -4.90
N VAL A 180 11.57 4.75 -5.79
CA VAL A 180 11.13 5.45 -7.01
C VAL A 180 10.68 4.42 -8.04
N VAL A 181 9.37 4.13 -8.09
CA VAL A 181 8.77 3.16 -9.01
C VAL A 181 7.77 3.85 -9.95
N LEU A 182 6.76 4.53 -9.42
CA LEU A 182 5.77 5.29 -10.19
C LEU A 182 5.79 6.75 -9.70
N PRO A 183 6.69 7.58 -10.24
CA PRO A 183 6.73 9.01 -9.87
C PRO A 183 5.41 9.69 -10.20
N ALA A 184 5.11 10.76 -9.45
CA ALA A 184 3.93 11.56 -9.72
C ALA A 184 4.04 12.23 -11.10
N SER A 185 2.91 12.36 -11.81
CA SER A 185 2.88 12.85 -13.20
C SER A 185 3.44 14.26 -13.39
N GLN A 186 3.43 15.08 -12.33
CA GLN A 186 3.99 16.43 -12.33
C GLN A 186 5.52 16.46 -12.19
N ARG A 187 6.19 15.34 -11.98
CA ARG A 187 7.66 15.28 -11.86
C ARG A 187 8.30 15.28 -13.26
N THR A 188 9.29 16.17 -13.45
CA THR A 188 10.05 16.28 -14.71
C THR A 188 10.98 15.09 -14.93
N SER A 189 11.36 14.87 -16.18
CA SER A 189 12.38 13.86 -16.55
C SER A 189 13.69 14.10 -15.84
N ASP A 190 14.13 15.37 -15.74
CA ASP A 190 15.40 15.75 -15.10
C ASP A 190 15.40 15.46 -13.61
N TYR A 191 14.26 15.76 -12.92
CA TYR A 191 14.10 15.36 -11.53
C TYR A 191 14.18 13.84 -11.35
N ILE A 192 13.55 13.07 -12.22
CA ILE A 192 13.58 11.61 -12.15
C ILE A 192 14.98 11.07 -12.40
N GLN A 193 15.68 11.60 -13.40
CA GLN A 193 17.06 11.22 -13.70
C GLN A 193 17.98 11.54 -12.51
N TRP A 194 17.86 12.74 -11.95
CA TRP A 194 18.60 13.12 -10.75
C TRP A 194 18.31 12.19 -9.55
N ARG A 195 17.03 11.79 -9.35
CA ARG A 195 16.69 10.81 -8.31
C ARG A 195 17.35 9.47 -8.54
N ILE A 196 17.38 8.97 -9.79
CA ILE A 196 18.00 7.70 -10.19
C ILE A 196 19.50 7.70 -9.88
N GLU A 197 20.18 8.82 -10.09
CA GLU A 197 21.62 8.95 -9.75
C GLU A 197 21.90 8.72 -8.28
N GLY A 198 20.95 9.06 -7.40
CA GLY A 198 21.04 8.79 -5.95
C GLY A 198 20.73 7.35 -5.55
N ILE A 199 20.14 6.54 -6.44
CA ILE A 199 19.81 5.14 -6.17
C ILE A 199 21.06 4.27 -6.43
N PRO A 200 21.53 3.44 -5.48
CA PRO A 200 22.73 2.61 -5.68
C PRO A 200 22.69 1.73 -6.93
N VAL A 201 21.56 1.10 -7.26
CA VAL A 201 21.43 0.28 -8.47
C VAL A 201 21.27 1.08 -9.76
N LYS A 202 21.25 2.44 -9.70
CA LYS A 202 21.29 3.37 -10.85
C LYS A 202 20.17 3.21 -11.88
N HIS A 203 19.00 2.74 -11.47
CA HIS A 203 17.81 2.72 -12.32
C HIS A 203 16.54 2.89 -11.49
N GLN A 204 15.48 3.34 -12.15
CA GLN A 204 14.14 3.40 -11.58
C GLN A 204 13.59 1.99 -11.38
N GLY A 205 12.86 1.76 -10.29
CA GLY A 205 12.13 0.52 -10.08
C GLY A 205 10.95 0.36 -11.06
N ASP A 206 10.57 -0.88 -11.31
CA ASP A 206 9.37 -1.26 -12.05
C ASP A 206 8.30 -1.77 -11.07
N PRO A 207 7.00 -1.54 -11.32
CA PRO A 207 5.93 -2.16 -10.54
C PRO A 207 6.06 -3.69 -10.39
N ALA A 208 6.63 -4.37 -11.36
CA ALA A 208 6.89 -5.81 -11.29
C ALA A 208 7.80 -6.20 -10.12
N HIS A 209 8.75 -5.35 -9.72
CA HIS A 209 9.60 -5.63 -8.55
C HIS A 209 8.79 -5.63 -7.25
N LEU A 210 7.79 -4.74 -7.13
CA LEU A 210 6.88 -4.70 -5.99
C LEU A 210 5.92 -5.89 -5.98
N VAL A 211 5.47 -6.33 -7.16
CA VAL A 211 4.66 -7.54 -7.33
C VAL A 211 5.45 -8.78 -6.91
N GLN A 212 6.73 -8.89 -7.25
CA GLN A 212 7.61 -9.97 -6.79
C GLN A 212 7.75 -9.97 -5.27
N ALA A 213 7.92 -8.79 -4.66
CA ALA A 213 7.96 -8.65 -3.20
C ALA A 213 6.64 -9.06 -2.54
N LEU A 214 5.50 -8.68 -3.13
CA LEU A 214 4.17 -9.12 -2.67
C LEU A 214 4.06 -10.65 -2.73
N HIS A 215 4.41 -11.27 -3.84
CA HIS A 215 4.37 -12.74 -3.99
C HIS A 215 5.28 -13.42 -2.96
N TYR A 216 6.50 -12.93 -2.76
CA TYR A 216 7.42 -13.46 -1.75
C TYR A 216 6.79 -13.43 -0.35
N LEU A 217 6.20 -12.30 0.06
CA LEU A 217 5.58 -12.17 1.37
C LEU A 217 4.33 -13.07 1.52
N LEU A 218 3.58 -13.29 0.45
CA LEU A 218 2.42 -14.17 0.45
C LEU A 218 2.83 -15.65 0.52
N ASP A 219 3.84 -16.05 -0.22
CA ASP A 219 4.24 -17.45 -0.38
C ASP A 219 5.17 -17.93 0.74
N ASN A 220 5.94 -17.05 1.40
CA ASN A 220 6.84 -17.42 2.48
C ASN A 220 6.13 -17.34 3.83
N GLU A 221 5.70 -18.51 4.34
CA GLU A 221 4.93 -18.61 5.58
C GLU A 221 5.75 -18.29 6.85
N PHE A 222 7.08 -18.22 6.77
CA PHE A 222 7.95 -17.92 7.91
C PHE A 222 8.37 -16.46 8.00
N VAL A 223 7.71 -15.57 7.24
CA VAL A 223 7.96 -14.12 7.25
C VAL A 223 6.78 -13.39 7.90
N ALA A 224 7.04 -12.73 9.03
CA ALA A 224 6.07 -11.90 9.75
C ALA A 224 6.77 -10.68 10.38
N GLY A 225 6.09 -9.55 10.43
CA GLY A 225 6.56 -8.29 11.01
C GLY A 225 7.68 -7.59 10.20
N GLN A 226 7.93 -8.02 8.97
CA GLN A 226 9.01 -7.47 8.16
C GLN A 226 8.52 -6.30 7.30
N ILE A 227 9.40 -5.31 7.14
CA ILE A 227 9.25 -4.25 6.16
C ILE A 227 10.27 -4.49 5.06
N LEU A 228 9.80 -4.93 3.91
CA LEU A 228 10.65 -5.23 2.76
C LEU A 228 10.86 -3.97 1.93
N PHE A 229 12.05 -3.40 1.99
CA PHE A 229 12.44 -2.28 1.14
C PHE A 229 12.69 -2.77 -0.29
N VAL A 230 12.00 -2.15 -1.25
CA VAL A 230 12.14 -2.42 -2.69
C VAL A 230 12.45 -1.09 -3.37
N ASP A 231 13.67 -0.62 -3.19
CA ASP A 231 14.08 0.75 -3.48
C ASP A 231 15.47 0.89 -4.13
N GLY A 232 16.07 -0.22 -4.55
CA GLY A 232 17.39 -0.21 -5.17
C GLY A 232 18.54 0.18 -4.24
N GLY A 233 18.32 0.07 -2.92
CA GLY A 233 19.31 0.45 -1.90
C GLY A 233 19.26 1.93 -1.51
N GLU A 234 18.26 2.70 -1.97
CA GLU A 234 18.12 4.12 -1.64
C GLU A 234 18.04 4.32 -0.12
N SER A 235 17.30 3.47 0.61
CA SER A 235 17.10 3.57 2.06
C SER A 235 18.37 3.37 2.92
N ILE A 236 19.40 2.77 2.38
CA ILE A 236 20.69 2.55 3.07
C ILE A 236 21.79 3.46 2.56
N ASN A 237 21.51 4.31 1.57
CA ASN A 237 22.46 5.25 1.02
C ASN A 237 22.46 6.55 1.84
N LEU A 238 23.56 6.84 2.51
CA LEU A 238 23.74 8.07 3.31
C LEU A 238 23.90 9.34 2.45
N GLU A 239 24.26 9.18 1.18
CA GLU A 239 24.39 10.27 0.20
C GLU A 239 23.13 10.45 -0.67
N GLY A 240 21.98 10.01 -0.20
CA GLY A 240 20.74 9.97 -0.95
C GLY A 240 20.35 11.33 -1.55
N GLN A 241 19.87 11.28 -2.79
CA GLN A 241 19.31 12.44 -3.48
C GLN A 241 17.81 12.52 -3.21
N HIS A 242 17.46 13.35 -2.24
CA HIS A 242 16.08 13.55 -1.79
C HIS A 242 15.47 14.80 -2.44
N SER A 243 14.15 14.89 -2.48
CA SER A 243 13.45 15.97 -3.17
C SER A 243 13.79 17.38 -2.64
N GLU A 244 14.18 17.50 -1.37
CA GLU A 244 14.56 18.78 -0.75
C GLU A 244 15.94 19.30 -1.16
N ASN A 245 16.80 18.46 -1.70
CA ASN A 245 18.13 18.84 -2.16
C ASN A 245 18.31 18.77 -3.69
N TYR A 246 17.19 18.76 -4.43
CA TYR A 246 17.22 18.91 -5.88
C TYR A 246 17.63 20.35 -6.25
N PRO A 247 18.67 20.53 -7.06
CA PRO A 247 19.23 21.87 -7.32
C PRO A 247 18.38 22.78 -8.22
N GLY A 248 17.23 22.30 -8.74
CA GLY A 248 16.32 23.09 -9.58
C GLY A 248 16.44 22.79 -11.07
#